data_d3356a138ca16bb16b6904f67fbf898e
#
_entry.id   d3356a138ca16bb16b6904f67fbf898e
#
_cell.length_a   1.000
_cell.length_b   1.000
_cell.length_c   1.000
_cell.angle_alpha   90.00
_cell.angle_beta   90.00
_cell.angle_gamma   90.00
#
_symmetry.space_group_name_H-M   'P 1'
#
loop_
_entity.id
_entity.type
_entity.pdbx_description
1 polymer ?
#
loop_
_entity_poly.entity_id
_entity_poly.type
_entity_poly.pdbx_seq_one_letter_code
_entity_poly.pdbx_strand_id
1 'polypeptide(L)'
;MKKKTNNKGTANLRQTQGPQTRNIILAILTGGLLTAAWPIWGIAPFIFIAFVPLLLLEGFVAEGERGRMFWLSFLAFFVWNVATTWWVWNATPAATLAWLLNALFMATVFWLFHLTKKKVCNNPWGNFILIPYWMAFELLTYHWAIKWPWLNLGHVFSSQVSWVQWYEYTGVAGGTLWVLIVNILIANILQFFKTKKAKPILINIGLEAIILLLPIIISTRVYKHYEDQGTDTEVIVVQQNCDPWNEQFDNHFYDQVIQNNINLSLPLVTPNTRFIVSSESAIQEGIWLHETEKAKALKTLHDYVSRFSQLSFVIGGTTYEWVPKGMEDDFPARHIDGTDKYYYCHNSALLISGDGLQHRNKSQLTPVVEAIPEWMGFLRNFSLTVGIARGTLKGDPESKVMTFDGHKVAVPICYESAFGEYVGSFCAKGADLIFVITNDGWWGDTPGYKQHFEFSKLRAIENRRCIARSANTGRSGFFNQRGDVLQQTKYWEPDAIKATLKANKEVTFYAKNGDYLSRIAVYVTFVLLITWIAKSFLDLGKNRKATKTTTRKKR
;
A
#
# COMPACT_ATOMS: atom_id res chain seq x y z
N MET A 1 43.93 57.62 25.04
CA MET A 1 42.89 57.23 24.05
C MET A 1 42.91 55.72 23.84
N LYS A 2 42.03 54.96 24.49
CA LYS A 2 41.85 53.53 24.30
C LYS A 2 40.64 53.27 23.40
N LYS A 3 40.84 52.72 22.20
CA LYS A 3 39.76 52.29 21.29
C LYS A 3 39.04 51.07 21.89
N LYS A 4 37.77 51.22 22.21
CA LYS A 4 36.84 50.11 22.46
C LYS A 4 36.44 49.49 21.11
N THR A 5 36.95 48.33 20.79
CA THR A 5 36.49 47.51 19.66
C THR A 5 35.17 46.85 20.03
N ASN A 6 34.16 47.12 19.20
CA ASN A 6 32.79 46.64 19.34
C ASN A 6 32.72 45.13 19.00
N ASN A 7 32.58 44.28 20.00
CA ASN A 7 32.42 42.83 19.86
C ASN A 7 30.91 42.45 19.88
N LYS A 8 30.10 43.10 19.02
CA LYS A 8 28.65 42.81 18.89
C LYS A 8 28.26 41.80 17.78
N GLY A 9 29.23 41.35 16.97
CA GLY A 9 28.93 40.51 15.80
C GLY A 9 28.82 38.99 16.06
N THR A 10 29.52 38.49 17.10
CA THR A 10 29.64 37.03 17.34
C THR A 10 28.56 36.45 18.26
N ALA A 11 27.91 37.27 19.08
CA ALA A 11 26.85 36.83 20.00
C ALA A 11 25.51 36.54 19.28
N ASN A 12 25.20 37.29 18.20
CA ASN A 12 23.95 37.09 17.46
C ASN A 12 23.92 35.86 16.54
N LEU A 13 25.06 35.40 16.06
CA LEU A 13 25.15 34.21 15.22
C LEU A 13 24.96 32.89 16.00
N ARG A 14 25.37 32.85 17.27
CA ARG A 14 25.19 31.64 18.12
C ARG A 14 23.75 31.48 18.64
N GLN A 15 22.99 32.55 18.84
CA GLN A 15 21.58 32.47 19.28
C GLN A 15 20.62 32.05 18.17
N THR A 16 20.94 32.30 16.89
CA THR A 16 20.09 31.93 15.74
C THR A 16 20.27 30.49 15.27
N GLN A 17 21.41 29.84 15.55
CA GLN A 17 21.67 28.47 15.13
C GLN A 17 20.96 27.40 15.99
N GLY A 18 20.78 27.58 17.27
CA GLY A 18 20.17 26.62 18.18
C GLY A 18 18.72 26.21 17.82
N PRO A 19 17.80 27.16 17.52
CA PRO A 19 16.43 26.81 17.14
C PRO A 19 16.33 26.09 15.80
N GLN A 20 17.20 26.42 14.85
CA GLN A 20 17.20 25.79 13.52
C GLN A 20 17.68 24.35 13.57
N THR A 21 18.79 24.08 14.25
CA THR A 21 19.32 22.73 14.46
C THR A 21 18.33 21.82 15.17
N ARG A 22 17.67 22.31 16.22
CA ARG A 22 16.61 21.56 16.92
C ARG A 22 15.48 21.15 15.98
N ASN A 23 15.00 22.03 15.10
CA ASN A 23 13.90 21.77 14.20
C ASN A 23 14.27 20.71 13.14
N ILE A 24 15.50 20.74 12.63
CA ILE A 24 16.04 19.71 11.73
C ILE A 24 16.12 18.34 12.44
N ILE A 25 16.62 18.32 13.68
CA ILE A 25 16.68 17.09 14.50
C ILE A 25 15.29 16.50 14.70
N LEU A 26 14.27 17.30 15.02
CA LEU A 26 12.90 16.83 15.21
C LEU A 26 12.31 16.28 13.91
N ALA A 27 12.60 16.88 12.76
CA ALA A 27 12.18 16.38 11.46
C ALA A 27 12.83 15.00 11.14
N ILE A 28 14.14 14.89 11.31
CA ILE A 28 14.87 13.62 11.09
C ILE A 28 14.38 12.55 12.08
N LEU A 29 14.16 12.91 13.35
CA LEU A 29 13.65 11.99 14.37
C LEU A 29 12.26 11.44 13.98
N THR A 30 11.38 12.28 13.41
CA THR A 30 10.08 11.81 12.89
C THR A 30 10.28 10.74 11.81
N GLY A 31 11.11 11.02 10.79
CA GLY A 31 11.40 10.04 9.72
C GLY A 31 12.03 8.76 10.26
N GLY A 32 12.96 8.89 11.20
CA GLY A 32 13.61 7.76 11.87
C GLY A 32 12.65 6.88 12.68
N LEU A 33 11.74 7.49 13.45
CA LEU A 33 10.73 6.76 14.25
C LEU A 33 9.71 6.05 13.35
N LEU A 34 9.27 6.70 12.26
CA LEU A 34 8.40 6.08 11.25
C LEU A 34 9.08 4.86 10.61
N THR A 35 10.37 4.97 10.26
CA THR A 35 11.17 3.87 9.71
C THR A 35 11.35 2.75 10.74
N ALA A 36 11.72 3.08 11.97
CA ALA A 36 11.92 2.11 13.04
C ALA A 36 10.65 1.35 13.42
N ALA A 37 9.47 1.94 13.21
CA ALA A 37 8.19 1.28 13.41
C ALA A 37 7.79 0.35 12.27
N TRP A 38 8.36 0.52 11.05
CA TRP A 38 7.89 -0.17 9.85
C TRP A 38 8.19 -1.67 9.86
N PRO A 39 7.29 -2.54 9.31
CA PRO A 39 7.44 -3.99 9.35
C PRO A 39 8.81 -4.47 8.88
N ILE A 40 9.29 -5.54 9.51
CA ILE A 40 10.53 -6.30 9.35
C ILE A 40 11.72 -5.75 10.13
N TRP A 41 11.90 -4.43 10.22
CA TRP A 41 12.94 -3.83 11.06
C TRP A 41 12.38 -3.40 12.40
N GLY A 42 11.06 -3.18 12.44
CA GLY A 42 10.45 -2.26 13.32
C GLY A 42 9.88 -2.83 14.58
N ILE A 43 9.98 -2.00 15.56
CA ILE A 43 9.24 -2.15 16.80
C ILE A 43 7.96 -1.33 16.60
N ALA A 44 6.85 -2.00 16.23
CA ALA A 44 5.57 -1.35 15.91
C ALA A 44 5.11 -0.29 16.94
N PRO A 45 5.36 -0.42 18.27
CA PRO A 45 5.03 0.63 19.24
C PRO A 45 5.60 2.02 18.93
N PHE A 46 6.72 2.13 18.21
CA PHE A 46 7.27 3.45 17.84
C PHE A 46 6.35 4.27 16.96
N ILE A 47 5.41 3.64 16.24
CA ILE A 47 4.43 4.37 15.41
C ILE A 47 3.57 5.33 16.23
N PHE A 48 3.29 5.01 17.51
CA PHE A 48 2.46 5.81 18.40
C PHE A 48 3.12 7.09 18.90
N ILE A 49 4.44 7.24 18.68
CA ILE A 49 5.20 8.47 19.01
C ILE A 49 5.87 9.09 17.79
N ALA A 50 5.72 8.49 16.61
CA ALA A 50 6.49 8.86 15.42
C ALA A 50 6.16 10.27 14.89
N PHE A 51 4.90 10.71 14.98
CA PHE A 51 4.49 12.06 14.59
C PHE A 51 4.68 13.10 15.71
N VAL A 52 4.93 12.68 16.95
CA VAL A 52 5.07 13.60 18.09
C VAL A 52 6.15 14.67 17.84
N PRO A 53 7.38 14.34 17.38
CA PRO A 53 8.39 15.36 17.13
C PRO A 53 7.95 16.38 16.07
N LEU A 54 7.25 15.96 15.02
CA LEU A 54 6.78 16.85 13.96
C LEU A 54 5.62 17.75 14.44
N LEU A 55 4.71 17.22 15.28
CA LEU A 55 3.63 17.99 15.91
C LEU A 55 4.18 19.01 16.91
N LEU A 56 5.23 18.68 17.65
CA LEU A 56 5.92 19.63 18.53
C LEU A 56 6.64 20.71 17.72
N LEU A 57 7.27 20.33 16.61
CA LEU A 57 7.93 21.25 15.69
C LEU A 57 6.92 22.23 15.09
N GLU A 58 5.73 21.78 14.69
CA GLU A 58 4.65 22.63 14.18
C GLU A 58 4.28 23.74 15.19
N GLY A 59 4.28 23.41 16.48
CA GLY A 59 4.03 24.37 17.54
C GLY A 59 5.11 25.46 17.69
N PHE A 60 6.33 25.23 17.18
CA PHE A 60 7.43 26.20 17.25
C PHE A 60 7.55 27.08 15.99
N VAL A 61 6.93 26.66 14.89
CA VAL A 61 6.98 27.43 13.63
C VAL A 61 5.94 28.54 13.67
N ALA A 62 6.40 29.78 13.43
CA ALA A 62 5.52 30.95 13.40
C ALA A 62 4.62 30.95 12.15
N GLU A 63 3.47 31.63 12.24
CA GLU A 63 2.51 31.74 11.12
C GLU A 63 3.13 32.32 9.84
N GLY A 64 4.12 33.20 9.96
CA GLY A 64 4.86 33.80 8.83
C GLY A 64 5.88 32.88 8.18
N GLU A 65 6.26 31.76 8.81
CA GLU A 65 7.32 30.85 8.33
C GLU A 65 6.75 29.62 7.58
N ARG A 66 5.71 29.81 6.78
CA ARG A 66 4.95 28.73 6.10
C ARG A 66 5.82 27.82 5.24
N GLY A 67 6.75 28.38 4.47
CA GLY A 67 7.70 27.61 3.65
C GLY A 67 8.64 26.75 4.47
N ARG A 68 9.02 27.20 5.66
CA ARG A 68 9.87 26.44 6.58
C ARG A 68 9.17 25.17 7.06
N MET A 69 7.86 25.23 7.39
CA MET A 69 7.10 24.05 7.81
C MET A 69 7.03 23.01 6.70
N PHE A 70 6.80 23.44 5.45
CA PHE A 70 6.81 22.56 4.28
C PHE A 70 8.13 21.79 4.15
N TRP A 71 9.28 22.48 4.15
CA TRP A 71 10.58 21.83 3.95
C TRP A 71 11.02 20.95 5.12
N LEU A 72 10.63 21.27 6.35
CA LEU A 72 10.91 20.42 7.51
C LEU A 72 10.06 19.15 7.50
N SER A 73 8.78 19.23 7.10
CA SER A 73 7.95 18.04 6.92
C SER A 73 8.40 17.22 5.71
N PHE A 74 8.83 17.87 4.62
CA PHE A 74 9.45 17.17 3.49
C PHE A 74 10.69 16.38 3.93
N LEU A 75 11.59 16.97 4.70
CA LEU A 75 12.76 16.27 5.22
C LEU A 75 12.37 15.03 6.04
N ALA A 76 11.37 15.17 6.94
CA ALA A 76 10.90 14.05 7.76
C ALA A 76 10.36 12.90 6.90
N PHE A 77 9.50 13.21 5.94
CA PHE A 77 8.88 12.19 5.09
C PHE A 77 9.83 11.65 4.02
N PHE A 78 10.79 12.44 3.56
CA PHE A 78 11.81 11.96 2.64
C PHE A 78 12.72 10.93 3.31
N VAL A 79 13.17 11.20 4.55
CA VAL A 79 13.93 10.22 5.36
C VAL A 79 13.13 8.92 5.52
N TRP A 80 11.85 9.01 5.85
CA TRP A 80 10.99 7.83 5.99
C TRP A 80 10.84 7.05 4.67
N ASN A 81 10.51 7.72 3.57
CA ASN A 81 10.32 7.09 2.27
C ASN A 81 11.60 6.35 1.83
N VAL A 82 12.75 7.03 1.84
CA VAL A 82 14.02 6.44 1.42
C VAL A 82 14.41 5.27 2.33
N ALA A 83 14.40 5.47 3.65
CA ALA A 83 14.86 4.44 4.58
C ALA A 83 13.98 3.18 4.60
N THR A 84 12.69 3.33 4.26
CA THR A 84 11.72 2.22 4.30
C THR A 84 11.58 1.52 2.95
N THR A 85 11.73 2.23 1.84
CA THR A 85 11.45 1.71 0.49
C THR A 85 12.63 1.86 -0.48
N TRP A 86 13.87 1.94 0.02
CA TRP A 86 15.08 2.02 -0.80
C TRP A 86 15.20 0.89 -1.84
N TRP A 87 14.65 -0.27 -1.53
CA TRP A 87 14.67 -1.47 -2.35
C TRP A 87 13.95 -1.33 -3.71
N VAL A 88 13.08 -0.33 -3.89
CA VAL A 88 12.45 -0.08 -5.20
C VAL A 88 13.47 0.28 -6.28
N TRP A 89 14.66 0.76 -5.89
CA TRP A 89 15.80 0.98 -6.78
C TRP A 89 16.18 -0.27 -7.57
N ASN A 90 16.12 -1.44 -6.91
CA ASN A 90 16.51 -2.71 -7.55
C ASN A 90 15.58 -3.07 -8.73
N ALA A 91 14.30 -2.75 -8.63
CA ALA A 91 13.37 -2.97 -9.74
C ALA A 91 13.63 -2.00 -10.90
N THR A 92 13.82 -0.73 -10.60
CA THR A 92 14.16 0.31 -11.58
C THR A 92 14.66 1.58 -10.92
N PRO A 93 15.76 2.20 -11.41
CA PRO A 93 16.19 3.50 -10.93
C PRO A 93 15.11 4.58 -11.05
N ALA A 94 14.22 4.51 -12.04
CA ALA A 94 13.11 5.45 -12.19
C ALA A 94 12.11 5.41 -11.03
N ALA A 95 12.00 4.28 -10.31
CA ALA A 95 11.13 4.15 -9.14
C ALA A 95 11.58 5.03 -7.96
N THR A 96 12.82 5.54 -7.95
CA THR A 96 13.30 6.51 -6.94
C THR A 96 12.53 7.83 -6.97
N LEU A 97 11.92 8.15 -8.12
CA LEU A 97 11.02 9.29 -8.23
C LEU A 97 9.82 9.15 -7.26
N ALA A 98 9.42 7.90 -6.94
CA ALA A 98 8.36 7.65 -5.98
C ALA A 98 8.72 8.18 -4.58
N TRP A 99 9.98 8.07 -4.12
CA TRP A 99 10.38 8.62 -2.81
C TRP A 99 10.19 10.13 -2.75
N LEU A 100 10.65 10.82 -3.81
CA LEU A 100 10.56 12.27 -3.91
C LEU A 100 9.11 12.73 -3.97
N LEU A 101 8.32 12.16 -4.88
CA LEU A 101 6.93 12.56 -5.09
C LEU A 101 6.07 12.25 -3.87
N ASN A 102 6.19 11.06 -3.29
CA ASN A 102 5.41 10.69 -2.12
C ASN A 102 5.77 11.59 -0.91
N ALA A 103 7.05 11.88 -0.69
CA ALA A 103 7.48 12.81 0.36
C ALA A 103 6.96 14.24 0.14
N LEU A 104 6.93 14.72 -1.12
CA LEU A 104 6.34 16.02 -1.46
C LEU A 104 4.84 16.07 -1.20
N PHE A 105 4.12 15.00 -1.52
CA PHE A 105 2.67 14.92 -1.24
C PHE A 105 2.39 14.88 0.26
N MET A 106 3.10 14.05 1.01
CA MET A 106 3.00 14.00 2.48
C MET A 106 3.31 15.35 3.12
N ALA A 107 4.36 16.03 2.64
CA ALA A 107 4.73 17.37 3.08
C ALA A 107 3.64 18.41 2.76
N THR A 108 3.03 18.32 1.57
CA THR A 108 1.93 19.19 1.18
C THR A 108 0.72 19.01 2.09
N VAL A 109 0.37 17.76 2.41
CA VAL A 109 -0.74 17.43 3.33
C VAL A 109 -0.47 17.99 4.72
N PHE A 110 0.73 17.79 5.26
CA PHE A 110 1.10 18.30 6.57
C PHE A 110 1.18 19.84 6.58
N TRP A 111 1.63 20.43 5.50
CA TRP A 111 1.64 21.90 5.33
C TRP A 111 0.22 22.48 5.25
N LEU A 112 -0.70 21.86 4.52
CA LEU A 112 -2.11 22.26 4.48
C LEU A 112 -2.76 22.15 5.86
N PHE A 113 -2.49 21.06 6.59
CA PHE A 113 -2.87 20.94 7.99
C PHE A 113 -2.35 22.12 8.83
N HIS A 114 -1.05 22.45 8.75
CA HIS A 114 -0.45 23.58 9.45
C HIS A 114 -1.18 24.89 9.15
N LEU A 115 -1.40 25.22 7.86
CA LEU A 115 -2.11 26.43 7.45
C LEU A 115 -3.52 26.49 8.02
N THR A 116 -4.25 25.38 7.92
CA THR A 116 -5.63 25.29 8.41
C THR A 116 -5.68 25.41 9.93
N LYS A 117 -4.82 24.70 10.64
CA LYS A 117 -4.72 24.78 12.11
C LYS A 117 -4.46 26.19 12.58
N LYS A 118 -3.45 26.89 12.02
CA LYS A 118 -3.11 28.28 12.40
C LYS A 118 -4.28 29.24 12.22
N LYS A 119 -5.15 28.99 11.25
CA LYS A 119 -6.28 29.85 10.92
C LYS A 119 -7.58 29.47 11.63
N VAL A 120 -7.86 28.17 11.75
CA VAL A 120 -9.14 27.67 12.25
C VAL A 120 -9.11 27.42 13.75
N CYS A 121 -8.04 26.79 14.27
CA CYS A 121 -7.94 26.37 15.67
C CYS A 121 -6.47 26.37 16.13
N ASN A 122 -5.90 27.56 16.38
CA ASN A 122 -4.49 27.73 16.74
C ASN A 122 -4.22 27.41 18.23
N ASN A 123 -4.49 26.17 18.61
CA ASN A 123 -4.19 25.61 19.94
C ASN A 123 -3.91 24.10 19.82
N PRO A 124 -3.52 23.39 20.90
CA PRO A 124 -3.21 21.96 20.84
C PRO A 124 -4.35 21.08 20.30
N TRP A 125 -5.63 21.43 20.55
CA TRP A 125 -6.78 20.69 19.98
C TRP A 125 -6.86 20.78 18.46
N GLY A 126 -6.31 21.84 17.86
CA GLY A 126 -6.20 21.98 16.41
C GLY A 126 -5.32 20.90 15.76
N ASN A 127 -4.53 20.11 16.52
CA ASN A 127 -3.78 18.98 16.00
C ASN A 127 -4.70 17.90 15.42
N PHE A 128 -5.95 17.77 15.91
CA PHE A 128 -6.93 16.82 15.36
C PHE A 128 -7.33 17.11 13.91
N ILE A 129 -7.06 18.31 13.39
CA ILE A 129 -7.23 18.65 11.97
C ILE A 129 -6.31 17.79 11.08
N LEU A 130 -5.19 17.26 11.59
CA LEU A 130 -4.31 16.37 10.83
C LEU A 130 -5.01 15.08 10.40
N ILE A 131 -5.90 14.54 11.22
CA ILE A 131 -6.56 13.24 10.98
C ILE A 131 -7.28 13.20 9.62
N PRO A 132 -8.28 14.06 9.35
CA PRO A 132 -8.98 14.01 8.08
C PRO A 132 -8.07 14.30 6.89
N TYR A 133 -7.10 15.22 7.02
CA TYR A 133 -6.15 15.52 5.95
C TYR A 133 -5.29 14.31 5.59
N TRP A 134 -4.77 13.61 6.60
CA TRP A 134 -3.90 12.45 6.37
C TRP A 134 -4.67 11.26 5.82
N MET A 135 -5.83 10.94 6.40
CA MET A 135 -6.67 9.84 5.93
C MET A 135 -7.22 10.08 4.50
N ALA A 136 -7.58 11.33 4.18
CA ALA A 136 -7.97 11.68 2.81
C ALA A 136 -6.80 11.51 1.82
N PHE A 137 -5.58 11.84 2.22
CA PHE A 137 -4.38 11.59 1.43
C PHE A 137 -4.14 10.09 1.23
N GLU A 138 -4.22 9.26 2.28
CA GLU A 138 -4.07 7.82 2.13
C GLU A 138 -5.11 7.22 1.18
N LEU A 139 -6.37 7.67 1.23
CA LEU A 139 -7.38 7.26 0.25
C LEU A 139 -6.98 7.66 -1.17
N LEU A 140 -6.44 8.86 -1.35
CA LEU A 140 -5.98 9.34 -2.65
C LEU A 140 -4.88 8.43 -3.22
N THR A 141 -3.98 7.88 -2.38
CA THR A 141 -2.92 6.97 -2.84
C THR A 141 -3.43 5.69 -3.48
N TYR A 142 -4.69 5.30 -3.23
CA TYR A 142 -5.34 4.16 -3.89
C TYR A 142 -5.98 4.51 -5.24
N HIS A 143 -6.39 5.78 -5.45
CA HIS A 143 -7.31 6.13 -6.54
C HIS A 143 -6.74 7.04 -7.63
N TRP A 144 -5.59 7.67 -7.41
CA TRP A 144 -4.99 8.55 -8.42
C TRP A 144 -4.07 7.81 -9.40
N ALA A 145 -3.49 8.52 -10.38
CA ALA A 145 -2.70 7.89 -11.45
C ALA A 145 -1.39 7.24 -10.97
N ILE A 146 -0.78 7.77 -9.89
CA ILE A 146 0.45 7.23 -9.30
C ILE A 146 0.10 6.57 -7.96
N LYS A 147 -0.52 5.41 -8.03
CA LYS A 147 -0.96 4.66 -6.84
C LYS A 147 0.24 4.21 -6.02
N TRP A 148 0.31 4.61 -4.73
CA TRP A 148 1.38 4.19 -3.83
C TRP A 148 0.89 4.04 -2.39
N PRO A 149 0.06 3.02 -2.09
CA PRO A 149 -0.48 2.80 -0.74
C PRO A 149 0.51 2.14 0.22
N TRP A 150 1.76 1.91 -0.18
CA TRP A 150 2.74 1.10 0.56
C TRP A 150 3.02 1.64 1.96
N LEU A 151 3.02 2.96 2.13
CA LEU A 151 3.33 3.65 3.38
C LEU A 151 2.07 4.17 4.13
N ASN A 152 0.90 3.59 3.90
CA ASN A 152 -0.28 3.90 4.71
C ASN A 152 -0.06 3.40 6.14
N LEU A 153 -0.27 4.29 7.13
CA LEU A 153 0.20 4.08 8.52
C LEU A 153 -0.29 2.78 9.16
N GLY A 154 -1.54 2.40 8.88
CA GLY A 154 -2.09 1.16 9.44
C GLY A 154 -1.42 -0.13 8.95
N HIS A 155 -0.62 -0.10 7.88
CA HIS A 155 0.16 -1.26 7.44
C HIS A 155 1.25 -1.67 8.44
N VAL A 156 1.68 -0.79 9.31
CA VAL A 156 2.68 -1.08 10.35
C VAL A 156 2.30 -2.27 11.21
N PHE A 157 0.99 -2.49 11.43
CA PHE A 157 0.50 -3.57 12.29
C PHE A 157 0.48 -4.96 11.64
N SER A 158 0.97 -5.11 10.41
CA SER A 158 1.14 -6.43 9.81
C SER A 158 2.10 -7.33 10.60
N SER A 159 3.03 -6.74 11.35
CA SER A 159 3.89 -7.45 12.30
C SER A 159 3.23 -7.72 13.68
N GLN A 160 2.05 -7.15 13.95
CA GLN A 160 1.34 -7.22 15.24
C GLN A 160 -0.15 -7.55 15.05
N VAL A 161 -0.41 -8.66 14.36
CA VAL A 161 -1.76 -9.08 13.98
C VAL A 161 -2.73 -9.22 15.18
N SER A 162 -2.21 -9.58 16.35
CA SER A 162 -3.02 -9.67 17.56
C SER A 162 -3.58 -8.34 18.06
N TRP A 163 -3.05 -7.19 17.59
CA TRP A 163 -3.51 -5.86 18.00
C TRP A 163 -4.61 -5.31 17.09
N VAL A 164 -4.84 -5.91 15.92
CA VAL A 164 -5.66 -5.33 14.85
C VAL A 164 -6.72 -6.28 14.29
N GLN A 165 -7.21 -7.22 15.10
CA GLN A 165 -8.28 -8.13 14.68
C GLN A 165 -9.56 -7.38 14.29
N TRP A 166 -9.78 -6.17 14.82
CA TRP A 166 -10.88 -5.26 14.46
C TRP A 166 -10.76 -4.65 13.06
N TYR A 167 -9.69 -4.94 12.30
CA TYR A 167 -9.61 -4.56 10.88
C TYR A 167 -10.69 -5.18 10.02
N GLU A 168 -11.33 -6.26 10.45
CA GLU A 168 -12.53 -6.81 9.80
C GLU A 168 -13.69 -5.81 9.72
N TYR A 169 -13.65 -4.73 10.56
CA TYR A 169 -14.62 -3.63 10.55
C TYR A 169 -14.10 -2.39 9.83
N THR A 170 -12.84 -2.06 9.95
CA THR A 170 -12.30 -0.75 9.58
C THR A 170 -11.23 -0.77 8.50
N GLY A 171 -10.67 -1.94 8.21
CA GLY A 171 -9.48 -2.06 7.38
C GLY A 171 -8.27 -1.32 7.97
N VAL A 172 -7.25 -1.17 7.16
CA VAL A 172 -6.01 -0.42 7.48
C VAL A 172 -6.30 1.03 7.86
N ALA A 173 -7.35 1.65 7.30
CA ALA A 173 -7.73 3.04 7.60
C ALA A 173 -8.02 3.26 9.10
N GLY A 174 -8.58 2.25 9.78
CA GLY A 174 -8.77 2.31 11.23
C GLY A 174 -7.44 2.36 11.99
N GLY A 175 -6.43 1.62 11.53
CA GLY A 175 -5.09 1.67 12.09
C GLY A 175 -4.44 3.05 11.93
N THR A 176 -4.58 3.67 10.76
CA THR A 176 -4.13 5.04 10.53
C THR A 176 -4.81 6.02 11.48
N LEU A 177 -6.14 5.92 11.63
CA LEU A 177 -6.89 6.74 12.58
C LEU A 177 -6.36 6.57 14.02
N TRP A 178 -6.15 5.34 14.45
CA TRP A 178 -5.63 5.00 15.77
C TRP A 178 -4.24 5.62 16.01
N VAL A 179 -3.30 5.42 15.08
CA VAL A 179 -1.95 6.00 15.13
C VAL A 179 -1.99 7.51 15.28
N LEU A 180 -2.79 8.19 14.46
CA LEU A 180 -2.87 9.66 14.48
C LEU A 180 -3.46 10.19 15.79
N ILE A 181 -4.54 9.58 16.31
CA ILE A 181 -5.14 9.98 17.57
C ILE A 181 -4.13 9.87 18.72
N VAL A 182 -3.44 8.73 18.83
CA VAL A 182 -2.45 8.47 19.89
C VAL A 182 -1.31 9.50 19.82
N ASN A 183 -0.72 9.73 18.65
CA ASN A 183 0.34 10.73 18.46
C ASN A 183 -0.12 12.14 18.86
N ILE A 184 -1.35 12.52 18.49
CA ILE A 184 -1.92 13.84 18.81
C ILE A 184 -2.12 14.01 20.31
N LEU A 185 -2.67 13.00 21.00
CA LEU A 185 -2.86 13.04 22.44
C LEU A 185 -1.54 13.19 23.19
N ILE A 186 -0.51 12.40 22.81
CA ILE A 186 0.84 12.51 23.39
C ILE A 186 1.43 13.90 23.14
N ALA A 187 1.35 14.41 21.91
CA ALA A 187 1.86 15.74 21.58
C ALA A 187 1.12 16.83 22.37
N ASN A 188 -0.20 16.69 22.54
CA ASN A 188 -1.02 17.63 23.33
C ASN A 188 -0.65 17.60 24.82
N ILE A 189 -0.44 16.40 25.39
CA ILE A 189 0.04 16.26 26.77
C ILE A 189 1.35 17.05 26.96
N LEU A 190 2.33 16.85 26.08
CA LEU A 190 3.62 17.53 26.15
C LEU A 190 3.50 19.06 25.97
N GLN A 191 2.57 19.54 25.13
CA GLN A 191 2.29 20.97 24.95
C GLN A 191 1.58 21.57 26.17
N PHE A 192 0.62 20.86 26.78
CA PHE A 192 -0.08 21.34 27.98
C PHE A 192 0.81 21.35 29.22
N PHE A 193 1.78 20.43 29.33
CA PHE A 193 2.77 20.48 30.41
C PHE A 193 3.53 21.81 30.43
N LYS A 194 3.92 22.36 29.27
CA LYS A 194 4.58 23.66 29.16
C LYS A 194 3.70 24.82 29.67
N THR A 195 2.40 24.71 29.58
CA THR A 195 1.44 25.73 30.01
C THR A 195 0.94 25.52 31.43
N LYS A 196 1.40 24.48 32.14
CA LYS A 196 1.01 24.08 33.50
C LYS A 196 -0.52 23.96 33.70
N LYS A 197 -1.26 23.55 32.68
CA LYS A 197 -2.72 23.34 32.70
C LYS A 197 -3.04 21.89 33.12
N ALA A 198 -3.27 21.64 34.41
CA ALA A 198 -3.48 20.30 34.94
C ALA A 198 -4.71 19.57 34.37
N LYS A 199 -5.87 20.25 34.29
CA LYS A 199 -7.12 19.61 33.81
C LYS A 199 -7.01 19.06 32.39
N PRO A 200 -6.55 19.79 31.36
CA PRO A 200 -6.38 19.21 30.02
C PRO A 200 -5.30 18.12 29.96
N ILE A 201 -4.27 18.17 30.81
CA ILE A 201 -3.26 17.09 30.90
C ILE A 201 -3.93 15.79 31.35
N LEU A 202 -4.68 15.80 32.45
CA LEU A 202 -5.35 14.63 33.00
C LEU A 202 -6.37 14.03 32.02
N ILE A 203 -7.14 14.88 31.32
CA ILE A 203 -8.08 14.44 30.29
C ILE A 203 -7.35 13.70 29.16
N ASN A 204 -6.27 14.29 28.65
CA ASN A 204 -5.52 13.65 27.55
C ASN A 204 -4.83 12.34 28.00
N ILE A 205 -4.30 12.25 29.23
CA ILE A 205 -3.74 11.01 29.77
C ILE A 205 -4.81 9.91 29.88
N GLY A 206 -6.00 10.25 30.36
CA GLY A 206 -7.12 9.30 30.46
C GLY A 206 -7.58 8.80 29.07
N LEU A 207 -7.74 9.71 28.11
CA LEU A 207 -8.07 9.38 26.73
C LEU A 207 -6.98 8.55 26.07
N GLU A 208 -5.71 8.89 26.27
CA GLU A 208 -4.57 8.15 25.77
C GLU A 208 -4.56 6.71 26.24
N ALA A 209 -4.74 6.48 27.55
CA ALA A 209 -4.77 5.15 28.13
C ALA A 209 -5.91 4.30 27.55
N ILE A 210 -7.09 4.88 27.38
CA ILE A 210 -8.26 4.18 26.81
C ILE A 210 -8.02 3.88 25.33
N ILE A 211 -7.64 4.87 24.54
CA ILE A 211 -7.52 4.74 23.08
C ILE A 211 -6.34 3.86 22.71
N LEU A 212 -5.27 3.85 23.48
CA LEU A 212 -4.13 2.96 23.24
C LEU A 212 -4.43 1.53 23.67
N LEU A 213 -4.93 1.31 24.87
CA LEU A 213 -5.01 -0.03 25.47
C LEU A 213 -6.28 -0.80 25.09
N LEU A 214 -7.43 -0.12 24.98
CA LEU A 214 -8.71 -0.81 24.73
C LEU A 214 -8.74 -1.55 23.39
N PRO A 215 -8.27 -0.99 22.25
CA PRO A 215 -8.21 -1.73 21.00
C PRO A 215 -7.29 -2.95 21.08
N ILE A 216 -6.15 -2.84 21.78
CA ILE A 216 -5.22 -3.96 21.98
C ILE A 216 -5.87 -5.07 22.79
N ILE A 217 -6.53 -4.74 23.91
CA ILE A 217 -7.19 -5.70 24.80
C ILE A 217 -8.29 -6.46 24.05
N ILE A 218 -9.18 -5.71 23.37
CA ILE A 218 -10.28 -6.31 22.61
C ILE A 218 -9.72 -7.19 21.49
N SER A 219 -8.78 -6.68 20.73
CA SER A 219 -8.17 -7.40 19.60
C SER A 219 -7.45 -8.65 20.04
N THR A 220 -6.65 -8.59 21.12
CA THR A 220 -5.94 -9.74 21.67
C THR A 220 -6.92 -10.81 22.17
N ARG A 221 -8.05 -10.39 22.75
CA ARG A 221 -9.12 -11.34 23.16
C ARG A 221 -9.74 -12.02 21.93
N VAL A 222 -10.09 -11.25 20.88
CA VAL A 222 -10.59 -11.81 19.61
C VAL A 222 -9.57 -12.79 19.05
N TYR A 223 -8.31 -12.37 18.92
CA TYR A 223 -7.22 -13.19 18.37
C TYR A 223 -7.07 -14.54 19.08
N LYS A 224 -7.16 -14.57 20.41
CA LYS A 224 -7.00 -15.80 21.22
C LYS A 224 -8.16 -16.78 21.09
N HIS A 225 -9.37 -16.30 20.80
CA HIS A 225 -10.59 -17.13 20.78
C HIS A 225 -11.17 -17.30 19.37
N TYR A 226 -10.58 -16.66 18.35
CA TYR A 226 -11.04 -16.81 16.98
C TYR A 226 -10.60 -18.16 16.42
N GLU A 227 -11.55 -18.92 15.93
CA GLU A 227 -11.35 -20.16 15.19
C GLU A 227 -11.70 -19.93 13.73
N ASP A 228 -10.89 -20.48 12.83
CA ASP A 228 -11.12 -20.36 11.40
C ASP A 228 -12.46 -20.98 11.01
N GLN A 229 -13.27 -20.25 10.25
CA GLN A 229 -14.60 -20.63 9.83
C GLN A 229 -14.61 -21.12 8.37
N GLY A 230 -15.54 -22.04 8.04
CA GLY A 230 -15.76 -22.49 6.68
C GLY A 230 -15.44 -23.96 6.45
N THR A 231 -15.40 -24.37 5.18
CA THR A 231 -15.18 -25.76 4.75
C THR A 231 -13.70 -26.02 4.49
N ASP A 232 -13.25 -27.24 4.78
CA ASP A 232 -11.87 -27.65 4.53
C ASP A 232 -11.61 -27.77 3.03
N THR A 233 -10.54 -27.13 2.58
CA THR A 233 -10.12 -27.11 1.18
C THR A 233 -8.60 -27.29 1.14
N GLU A 234 -8.13 -28.38 0.53
CA GLU A 234 -6.69 -28.63 0.39
C GLU A 234 -6.11 -27.87 -0.80
N VAL A 235 -5.08 -27.09 -0.52
CA VAL A 235 -4.39 -26.20 -1.49
C VAL A 235 -2.89 -26.49 -1.49
N ILE A 236 -2.30 -26.58 -2.66
CA ILE A 236 -0.85 -26.62 -2.87
C ILE A 236 -0.41 -25.25 -3.39
N VAL A 237 0.70 -24.74 -2.86
CA VAL A 237 1.37 -23.54 -3.35
C VAL A 237 2.72 -23.93 -3.90
N VAL A 238 3.03 -23.47 -5.12
CA VAL A 238 4.30 -23.74 -5.80
C VAL A 238 5.13 -22.47 -5.88
N GLN A 239 6.39 -22.57 -5.52
CA GLN A 239 7.45 -21.60 -5.75
C GLN A 239 8.41 -22.15 -6.77
N GLN A 240 8.24 -21.79 -8.02
CA GLN A 240 9.00 -22.38 -9.15
C GLN A 240 10.45 -21.93 -9.21
N ASN A 241 10.77 -20.78 -8.62
CA ASN A 241 12.09 -20.19 -8.53
C ASN A 241 12.79 -19.96 -9.87
N CYS A 242 12.13 -19.27 -10.79
CA CYS A 242 12.70 -18.82 -12.06
C CYS A 242 13.34 -17.43 -11.87
N ASP A 243 14.59 -17.25 -12.32
CA ASP A 243 15.28 -15.96 -12.22
C ASP A 243 14.57 -14.90 -13.10
N PRO A 244 13.99 -13.83 -12.50
CA PRO A 244 13.25 -12.84 -13.26
C PRO A 244 14.11 -12.03 -14.24
N TRP A 245 15.42 -11.95 -14.02
CA TRP A 245 16.34 -11.16 -14.83
C TRP A 245 17.00 -11.95 -15.96
N ASN A 246 17.29 -13.25 -15.74
CA ASN A 246 18.10 -14.05 -16.64
C ASN A 246 17.32 -15.18 -17.33
N GLU A 247 16.18 -15.64 -16.74
CA GLU A 247 15.48 -16.83 -17.25
C GLU A 247 14.04 -16.53 -17.68
N GLN A 248 13.32 -15.65 -16.94
CA GLN A 248 11.87 -15.52 -17.06
C GLN A 248 11.37 -15.15 -18.46
N PHE A 249 12.15 -14.40 -19.24
CA PHE A 249 11.77 -13.95 -20.58
C PHE A 249 12.62 -14.58 -21.70
N ASP A 250 13.40 -15.60 -21.36
CA ASP A 250 14.11 -16.42 -22.32
C ASP A 250 13.26 -17.64 -22.70
N ASN A 251 12.89 -17.76 -23.97
CA ASN A 251 12.03 -18.82 -24.48
C ASN A 251 12.62 -20.24 -24.30
N HIS A 252 13.93 -20.38 -24.08
CA HIS A 252 14.56 -21.67 -23.77
C HIS A 252 14.09 -22.25 -22.43
N PHE A 253 13.60 -21.42 -21.50
CA PHE A 253 13.15 -21.86 -20.17
C PHE A 253 11.63 -22.08 -20.07
N TYR A 254 10.82 -21.70 -21.06
CA TYR A 254 9.35 -21.74 -20.99
C TYR A 254 8.81 -23.12 -20.62
N ASP A 255 9.23 -24.17 -21.33
CA ASP A 255 8.80 -25.55 -21.04
C ASP A 255 9.30 -26.01 -19.67
N GLN A 256 10.53 -25.67 -19.28
CA GLN A 256 11.13 -26.05 -18.01
C GLN A 256 10.35 -25.47 -16.83
N VAL A 257 9.93 -24.21 -16.91
CA VAL A 257 9.14 -23.57 -15.84
C VAL A 257 7.82 -24.30 -15.64
N ILE A 258 7.12 -24.68 -16.71
CA ILE A 258 5.88 -25.45 -16.61
C ILE A 258 6.11 -26.84 -16.02
N GLN A 259 7.17 -27.54 -16.47
CA GLN A 259 7.52 -28.86 -15.93
C GLN A 259 7.94 -28.76 -14.43
N ASN A 260 8.66 -27.74 -14.03
CA ASN A 260 9.01 -27.49 -12.62
C ASN A 260 7.74 -27.33 -11.76
N ASN A 261 6.75 -26.57 -12.22
CA ASN A 261 5.48 -26.43 -11.53
C ASN A 261 4.76 -27.78 -11.33
N ILE A 262 4.74 -28.61 -12.37
CA ILE A 262 4.16 -29.97 -12.31
C ILE A 262 4.96 -30.86 -11.38
N ASN A 263 6.28 -30.92 -11.54
CA ASN A 263 7.15 -31.82 -10.79
C ASN A 263 7.16 -31.50 -9.28
N LEU A 264 7.11 -30.22 -8.91
CA LEU A 264 7.05 -29.79 -7.52
C LEU A 264 5.67 -30.07 -6.89
N SER A 265 4.59 -29.90 -7.63
CA SER A 265 3.23 -30.07 -7.10
C SER A 265 2.79 -31.53 -7.06
N LEU A 266 3.13 -32.34 -8.06
CA LEU A 266 2.64 -33.70 -8.23
C LEU A 266 2.81 -34.62 -7.00
N PRO A 267 3.95 -34.62 -6.29
CA PRO A 267 4.13 -35.46 -5.09
C PRO A 267 3.19 -35.11 -3.93
N LEU A 268 2.62 -33.89 -3.93
CA LEU A 268 1.75 -33.38 -2.88
C LEU A 268 0.25 -33.56 -3.19
N VAL A 269 -0.11 -33.89 -4.46
CA VAL A 269 -1.51 -34.05 -4.88
C VAL A 269 -2.14 -35.25 -4.20
N THR A 270 -3.32 -35.05 -3.62
CA THR A 270 -4.17 -36.10 -3.03
C THR A 270 -5.59 -36.04 -3.64
N PRO A 271 -6.45 -37.02 -3.39
CA PRO A 271 -7.85 -36.95 -3.81
C PRO A 271 -8.64 -35.76 -3.23
N ASN A 272 -8.11 -35.14 -2.16
CA ASN A 272 -8.72 -33.97 -1.53
C ASN A 272 -8.20 -32.63 -2.05
N THR A 273 -7.11 -32.64 -2.82
CA THR A 273 -6.52 -31.42 -3.37
C THR A 273 -7.46 -30.79 -4.41
N ARG A 274 -7.80 -29.50 -4.19
CA ARG A 274 -8.69 -28.72 -5.06
C ARG A 274 -7.93 -27.73 -5.94
N PHE A 275 -6.90 -27.13 -5.38
CA PHE A 275 -6.16 -26.06 -6.05
C PHE A 275 -4.65 -26.27 -5.97
N ILE A 276 -3.98 -26.02 -7.08
CA ILE A 276 -2.55 -25.73 -7.13
C ILE A 276 -2.43 -24.26 -7.50
N VAL A 277 -1.68 -23.49 -6.71
CA VAL A 277 -1.48 -22.06 -6.93
C VAL A 277 -0.02 -21.81 -7.24
N SER A 278 0.26 -21.28 -8.42
CA SER A 278 1.58 -20.86 -8.87
C SER A 278 1.68 -19.34 -8.99
N SER A 279 2.87 -18.85 -9.30
CA SER A 279 3.20 -17.43 -9.22
C SER A 279 2.72 -16.61 -10.41
N GLU A 280 2.84 -15.28 -10.29
CA GLU A 280 2.66 -14.31 -11.37
C GLU A 280 3.63 -14.55 -12.52
N SER A 281 3.17 -14.39 -13.76
CA SER A 281 3.98 -14.51 -14.98
C SER A 281 4.77 -15.81 -15.10
N ALA A 282 4.24 -16.90 -14.56
CA ALA A 282 4.85 -18.23 -14.64
C ALA A 282 4.68 -18.85 -16.03
N ILE A 283 3.58 -18.59 -16.73
CA ILE A 283 3.46 -18.88 -18.17
C ILE A 283 4.10 -17.72 -18.92
N GLN A 284 5.19 -18.00 -19.57
CA GLN A 284 6.06 -17.03 -20.21
C GLN A 284 5.78 -16.88 -21.72
N GLU A 285 5.13 -17.86 -22.34
CA GLU A 285 4.62 -17.70 -23.71
C GLU A 285 3.44 -16.71 -23.71
N GLY A 286 3.33 -15.90 -24.77
CA GLY A 286 2.20 -15.00 -24.95
C GLY A 286 0.94 -15.75 -25.39
N ILE A 287 -0.16 -15.57 -24.66
CA ILE A 287 -1.41 -16.29 -24.89
C ILE A 287 -2.43 -15.36 -25.56
N TRP A 288 -2.82 -15.66 -26.78
CA TRP A 288 -3.94 -14.99 -27.43
C TRP A 288 -5.27 -15.54 -26.90
N LEU A 289 -6.12 -14.68 -26.32
CA LEU A 289 -7.37 -15.10 -25.68
C LEU A 289 -8.39 -15.73 -26.64
N HIS A 290 -8.30 -15.44 -27.93
CA HIS A 290 -9.17 -16.02 -28.97
C HIS A 290 -8.61 -17.33 -29.56
N GLU A 291 -7.39 -17.75 -29.17
CA GLU A 291 -6.69 -18.94 -29.70
C GLU A 291 -5.95 -19.67 -28.56
N THR A 292 -6.57 -19.79 -27.40
CA THR A 292 -5.95 -20.39 -26.21
C THR A 292 -5.49 -21.81 -26.38
N GLU A 293 -6.13 -22.55 -27.32
CA GLU A 293 -5.77 -23.92 -27.69
C GLU A 293 -4.38 -24.05 -28.36
N LYS A 294 -3.84 -22.96 -28.90
CA LYS A 294 -2.50 -22.94 -29.50
C LYS A 294 -1.38 -22.80 -28.46
N ALA A 295 -1.70 -22.37 -27.23
CA ALA A 295 -0.73 -22.17 -26.17
C ALA A 295 -0.27 -23.55 -25.61
N LYS A 296 1.01 -23.87 -25.79
CA LYS A 296 1.60 -25.16 -25.39
C LYS A 296 1.55 -25.33 -23.86
N ALA A 297 1.83 -24.29 -23.10
CA ALA A 297 1.78 -24.32 -21.64
C ALA A 297 0.36 -24.63 -21.15
N LEU A 298 -0.68 -24.00 -21.73
CA LEU A 298 -2.07 -24.26 -21.36
C LEU A 298 -2.46 -25.70 -21.64
N LYS A 299 -2.09 -26.23 -22.78
CA LYS A 299 -2.33 -27.64 -23.13
C LYS A 299 -1.66 -28.59 -22.13
N THR A 300 -0.38 -28.35 -21.80
CA THR A 300 0.38 -29.19 -20.87
C THR A 300 -0.25 -29.19 -19.48
N LEU A 301 -0.67 -28.00 -18.97
CA LEU A 301 -1.31 -27.87 -17.68
C LEU A 301 -2.73 -28.47 -17.69
N HIS A 302 -3.49 -28.28 -18.75
CA HIS A 302 -4.80 -28.91 -18.92
C HIS A 302 -4.70 -30.45 -18.92
N ASP A 303 -3.74 -31.02 -19.66
CA ASP A 303 -3.48 -32.46 -19.67
C ASP A 303 -3.05 -32.98 -18.29
N TYR A 304 -2.37 -32.14 -17.50
CA TYR A 304 -2.00 -32.47 -16.14
C TYR A 304 -3.21 -32.51 -15.21
N VAL A 305 -4.00 -31.45 -15.15
CA VAL A 305 -5.16 -31.36 -14.21
C VAL A 305 -6.28 -32.32 -14.62
N SER A 306 -6.44 -32.62 -15.90
CA SER A 306 -7.46 -33.58 -16.42
C SER A 306 -7.28 -35.01 -15.93
N ARG A 307 -6.11 -35.34 -15.37
CA ARG A 307 -5.89 -36.65 -14.70
C ARG A 307 -6.61 -36.74 -13.34
N PHE A 308 -7.07 -35.61 -12.82
CA PHE A 308 -7.67 -35.47 -11.49
C PHE A 308 -8.95 -34.62 -11.60
N SER A 309 -10.12 -35.25 -11.57
CA SER A 309 -11.40 -34.57 -11.79
C SER A 309 -11.70 -33.41 -10.83
N GLN A 310 -11.07 -33.43 -9.62
CA GLN A 310 -11.27 -32.46 -8.55
C GLN A 310 -10.20 -31.38 -8.50
N LEU A 311 -9.24 -31.35 -9.45
CA LEU A 311 -8.07 -30.46 -9.38
C LEU A 311 -8.18 -29.31 -10.37
N SER A 312 -7.78 -28.13 -9.93
CA SER A 312 -7.53 -26.97 -10.79
C SER A 312 -6.17 -26.35 -10.52
N PHE A 313 -5.65 -25.65 -11.53
CA PHE A 313 -4.37 -24.96 -11.49
C PHE A 313 -4.58 -23.47 -11.65
N VAL A 314 -4.17 -22.67 -10.66
CA VAL A 314 -4.16 -21.20 -10.71
C VAL A 314 -2.73 -20.72 -10.97
N ILE A 315 -2.52 -19.94 -12.04
CA ILE A 315 -1.19 -19.56 -12.50
C ILE A 315 -1.24 -18.20 -13.21
N GLY A 316 -0.16 -17.43 -13.14
CA GLY A 316 -0.04 -16.16 -13.85
C GLY A 316 0.56 -16.32 -15.25
N GLY A 317 0.13 -15.47 -16.17
CA GLY A 317 0.66 -15.45 -17.54
C GLY A 317 0.38 -14.12 -18.26
N THR A 318 1.05 -13.92 -19.39
CA THR A 318 0.80 -12.78 -20.28
C THR A 318 -0.27 -13.14 -21.30
N THR A 319 -1.33 -12.34 -21.40
CA THR A 319 -2.39 -12.56 -22.39
C THR A 319 -2.53 -11.38 -23.34
N TYR A 320 -2.98 -11.69 -24.56
CA TYR A 320 -3.22 -10.71 -25.61
C TYR A 320 -4.68 -10.77 -26.08
N GLU A 321 -5.23 -9.59 -26.36
CA GLU A 321 -6.57 -9.41 -26.90
C GLU A 321 -6.54 -8.38 -28.03
N TRP A 322 -7.33 -8.59 -29.08
CA TRP A 322 -7.46 -7.60 -30.15
C TRP A 322 -8.14 -6.33 -29.63
N VAL A 323 -7.63 -5.18 -30.06
CA VAL A 323 -8.30 -3.89 -29.77
C VAL A 323 -9.61 -3.85 -30.56
N PRO A 324 -10.74 -3.53 -29.90
CA PRO A 324 -12.00 -3.33 -30.60
C PRO A 324 -11.89 -2.22 -31.66
N LYS A 325 -12.55 -2.41 -32.80
CA LYS A 325 -12.57 -1.44 -33.89
C LYS A 325 -13.05 -0.06 -33.39
N GLY A 326 -12.29 0.99 -33.69
CA GLY A 326 -12.56 2.36 -33.25
C GLY A 326 -11.92 2.73 -31.91
N MET A 327 -11.14 1.84 -31.29
CA MET A 327 -10.35 2.08 -30.08
C MET A 327 -8.83 1.97 -30.33
N GLU A 328 -8.39 2.10 -31.56
CA GLU A 328 -6.98 1.98 -31.98
C GLU A 328 -6.09 3.07 -31.32
N ASP A 329 -6.67 4.24 -31.04
CA ASP A 329 -6.01 5.36 -30.35
C ASP A 329 -5.96 5.22 -28.82
N ASP A 330 -6.56 4.17 -28.23
CA ASP A 330 -6.48 3.95 -26.78
C ASP A 330 -5.03 3.78 -26.33
N PHE A 331 -4.61 4.55 -25.34
CA PHE A 331 -3.20 4.67 -24.93
C PHE A 331 -2.45 3.33 -24.69
N PRO A 332 -3.08 2.27 -24.11
CA PRO A 332 -2.42 0.97 -23.96
C PRO A 332 -2.37 0.13 -25.23
N ALA A 333 -3.04 0.52 -26.32
CA ALA A 333 -3.07 -0.23 -27.57
C ALA A 333 -1.67 -0.29 -28.20
N ARG A 334 -1.29 -1.49 -28.67
CA ARG A 334 -0.01 -1.75 -29.32
C ARG A 334 -0.23 -2.10 -30.78
N HIS A 335 0.47 -1.43 -31.68
CA HIS A 335 0.43 -1.69 -33.10
C HIS A 335 1.30 -2.90 -33.48
N ILE A 336 0.83 -3.74 -34.39
CA ILE A 336 1.66 -4.79 -35.01
C ILE A 336 2.28 -4.21 -36.27
N ASP A 337 3.61 -4.09 -36.27
CA ASP A 337 4.36 -3.50 -37.38
C ASP A 337 4.04 -4.17 -38.71
N GLY A 338 3.80 -3.36 -39.75
CA GLY A 338 3.45 -3.84 -41.09
C GLY A 338 1.98 -4.30 -41.27
N THR A 339 1.12 -4.06 -40.28
CA THR A 339 -0.31 -4.37 -40.36
C THR A 339 -1.16 -3.18 -39.90
N ASP A 340 -2.49 -3.25 -40.08
CA ASP A 340 -3.49 -2.32 -39.52
C ASP A 340 -4.07 -2.80 -38.17
N LYS A 341 -3.44 -3.80 -37.52
CA LYS A 341 -3.95 -4.46 -36.32
C LYS A 341 -3.33 -3.90 -35.04
N TYR A 342 -4.17 -3.76 -34.03
CA TYR A 342 -3.79 -3.34 -32.68
C TYR A 342 -4.23 -4.37 -31.65
N TYR A 343 -3.45 -4.52 -30.59
CA TYR A 343 -3.73 -5.44 -29.49
C TYR A 343 -3.44 -4.83 -28.14
N TYR A 344 -4.14 -5.34 -27.12
CA TYR A 344 -3.84 -5.11 -25.72
C TYR A 344 -2.96 -6.22 -25.18
N CYS A 345 -2.06 -5.88 -24.27
CA CYS A 345 -1.26 -6.80 -23.49
C CYS A 345 -1.70 -6.73 -22.03
N HIS A 346 -1.94 -7.88 -21.41
CA HIS A 346 -2.40 -8.00 -20.04
C HIS A 346 -1.45 -8.85 -19.19
N ASN A 347 -1.34 -8.51 -17.91
CA ASN A 347 -0.86 -9.41 -16.88
C ASN A 347 -2.08 -10.14 -16.31
N SER A 348 -2.15 -11.44 -16.43
CA SER A 348 -3.37 -12.21 -16.18
C SER A 348 -3.15 -13.34 -15.18
N ALA A 349 -4.19 -13.60 -14.37
CA ALA A 349 -4.34 -14.83 -13.63
C ALA A 349 -5.25 -15.78 -14.42
N LEU A 350 -4.86 -17.04 -14.50
CA LEU A 350 -5.53 -18.10 -15.23
C LEU A 350 -5.91 -19.21 -14.26
N LEU A 351 -7.14 -19.72 -14.35
CA LEU A 351 -7.58 -20.93 -13.65
C LEU A 351 -7.87 -21.99 -14.71
N ILE A 352 -7.11 -23.07 -14.67
CA ILE A 352 -7.15 -24.20 -15.62
C ILE A 352 -7.73 -25.40 -14.89
N SER A 353 -8.78 -25.98 -15.42
CA SER A 353 -9.43 -27.20 -14.90
C SER A 353 -9.79 -28.14 -16.04
N GLY A 354 -10.27 -29.32 -15.71
CA GLY A 354 -10.82 -30.25 -16.74
C GLY A 354 -11.99 -29.63 -17.52
N ASP A 355 -12.74 -28.69 -16.92
CA ASP A 355 -13.88 -28.00 -17.54
C ASP A 355 -13.47 -26.84 -18.48
N GLY A 356 -12.18 -26.45 -18.46
CA GLY A 356 -11.65 -25.40 -19.33
C GLY A 356 -10.86 -24.32 -18.61
N LEU A 357 -10.78 -23.14 -19.23
CA LEU A 357 -9.98 -22.01 -18.82
C LEU A 357 -10.87 -20.83 -18.36
N GLN A 358 -10.58 -20.29 -17.19
CA GLN A 358 -11.06 -18.97 -16.76
C GLN A 358 -9.86 -18.03 -16.65
N HIS A 359 -10.06 -16.74 -16.93
CA HIS A 359 -9.02 -15.72 -16.76
C HIS A 359 -9.58 -14.43 -16.16
N ARG A 360 -8.69 -13.67 -15.55
CA ARG A 360 -8.87 -12.27 -15.17
C ARG A 360 -7.57 -11.50 -15.41
N ASN A 361 -7.69 -10.26 -15.83
CA ASN A 361 -6.54 -9.39 -16.00
C ASN A 361 -6.29 -8.55 -14.73
N LYS A 362 -5.04 -8.17 -14.50
CA LYS A 362 -4.64 -7.29 -13.40
C LYS A 362 -5.32 -5.92 -13.54
N SER A 363 -5.92 -5.42 -12.46
CA SER A 363 -6.63 -4.12 -12.42
C SER A 363 -5.78 -3.02 -11.80
N GLN A 364 -5.03 -3.33 -10.72
CA GLN A 364 -4.16 -2.35 -10.04
C GLN A 364 -2.73 -2.50 -10.55
N LEU A 365 -2.47 -1.88 -11.71
CA LEU A 365 -1.16 -1.90 -12.35
C LEU A 365 -0.13 -1.14 -11.53
N THR A 366 1.11 -1.64 -11.51
CA THR A 366 2.24 -1.01 -10.83
C THR A 366 2.64 0.26 -11.58
N PRO A 367 2.60 1.45 -10.94
CA PRO A 367 2.98 2.70 -11.59
C PRO A 367 4.41 2.66 -12.13
N VAL A 368 4.63 3.30 -13.28
CA VAL A 368 5.92 3.43 -14.00
C VAL A 368 6.44 2.10 -14.57
N VAL A 369 6.10 0.96 -13.98
CA VAL A 369 6.55 -0.38 -14.44
C VAL A 369 5.54 -0.98 -15.42
N GLU A 370 4.26 -1.08 -15.02
CA GLU A 370 3.19 -1.69 -15.82
C GLU A 370 2.24 -0.65 -16.42
N ALA A 371 2.14 0.53 -15.79
CA ALA A 371 1.31 1.63 -16.28
C ALA A 371 2.04 2.97 -16.17
N ILE A 372 2.07 3.70 -17.28
CA ILE A 372 2.50 5.09 -17.32
C ILE A 372 1.25 5.92 -17.59
N PRO A 373 0.92 6.92 -16.75
CA PRO A 373 -0.16 7.83 -17.04
C PRO A 373 0.09 8.54 -18.39
N GLU A 374 -0.96 8.74 -19.17
CA GLU A 374 -0.87 9.33 -20.51
C GLU A 374 -0.11 10.67 -20.52
N TRP A 375 -0.37 11.54 -19.54
CA TRP A 375 0.32 12.83 -19.36
C TRP A 375 1.82 12.71 -19.04
N MET A 376 2.30 11.52 -18.63
CA MET A 376 3.70 11.16 -18.45
C MET A 376 4.28 10.41 -19.66
N GLY A 377 3.61 10.41 -20.80
CA GLY A 377 4.01 9.67 -22.01
C GLY A 377 5.45 9.96 -22.46
N PHE A 378 6.02 11.13 -22.10
CA PHE A 378 7.42 11.44 -22.31
C PHE A 378 8.40 10.51 -21.57
N LEU A 379 7.95 9.82 -20.51
CA LEU A 379 8.73 8.81 -19.79
C LEU A 379 8.72 7.43 -20.47
N ARG A 380 7.98 7.23 -21.55
CA ARG A 380 7.94 5.95 -22.28
C ARG A 380 9.34 5.43 -22.65
N ASN A 381 10.24 6.33 -23.01
CA ASN A 381 11.62 5.98 -23.38
C ASN A 381 12.50 5.64 -22.16
N PHE A 382 12.04 5.97 -20.95
CA PHE A 382 12.67 5.62 -19.67
C PHE A 382 12.00 4.44 -18.98
N SER A 383 10.80 4.04 -19.45
CA SER A 383 10.14 2.83 -18.95
C SER A 383 10.93 1.64 -19.43
N LEU A 384 11.24 0.79 -18.48
CA LEU A 384 12.17 -0.32 -18.60
C LEU A 384 11.91 -1.21 -19.81
N THR A 385 12.99 -1.49 -20.47
CA THR A 385 13.20 -2.64 -21.34
C THR A 385 13.32 -3.92 -20.49
N VAL A 386 12.40 -4.14 -19.55
CA VAL A 386 12.40 -5.37 -18.75
C VAL A 386 11.31 -6.27 -19.28
N GLY A 387 11.70 -7.30 -19.99
CA GLY A 387 10.82 -8.35 -20.47
C GLY A 387 9.81 -7.94 -21.55
N ILE A 388 8.68 -8.64 -21.59
CA ILE A 388 7.58 -8.49 -22.54
C ILE A 388 6.88 -7.12 -22.41
N ALA A 389 7.05 -6.42 -21.30
CA ALA A 389 6.37 -5.15 -20.99
C ALA A 389 7.07 -3.93 -21.62
N ARG A 390 7.33 -3.94 -22.91
CA ARG A 390 7.57 -2.70 -23.64
C ARG A 390 6.23 -1.96 -23.77
N GLY A 391 6.00 -0.98 -22.91
CA GLY A 391 4.79 -0.16 -22.95
C GLY A 391 3.80 -0.47 -21.82
N THR A 392 2.72 0.31 -21.77
CA THR A 392 1.66 0.18 -20.76
C THR A 392 0.83 -1.09 -20.99
N LEU A 393 0.52 -1.80 -19.91
CA LEU A 393 -0.44 -2.91 -19.93
C LEU A 393 -1.87 -2.36 -19.88
N LYS A 394 -2.82 -3.14 -20.37
CA LYS A 394 -4.25 -2.87 -20.20
C LYS A 394 -4.73 -3.57 -18.94
N GLY A 395 -5.31 -2.81 -18.01
CA GLY A 395 -5.91 -3.34 -16.79
C GLY A 395 -7.42 -3.55 -16.94
N ASP A 396 -7.97 -4.51 -16.20
CA ASP A 396 -9.42 -4.66 -16.06
C ASP A 396 -9.98 -3.55 -15.15
N PRO A 397 -11.19 -3.04 -15.41
CA PRO A 397 -11.80 -2.00 -14.58
C PRO A 397 -12.22 -2.51 -13.19
N GLU A 398 -12.54 -3.80 -13.06
CA GLU A 398 -13.11 -4.40 -11.87
C GLU A 398 -12.45 -5.71 -11.46
N SER A 399 -12.61 -6.05 -10.16
CA SER A 399 -12.27 -7.38 -9.64
C SER A 399 -13.21 -8.45 -10.20
N LYS A 400 -12.66 -9.58 -10.64
CA LYS A 400 -13.42 -10.74 -11.14
C LYS A 400 -13.02 -11.98 -10.36
N VAL A 401 -13.99 -12.63 -9.70
CA VAL A 401 -13.79 -13.92 -9.04
C VAL A 401 -13.75 -15.07 -10.06
N MET A 402 -12.98 -16.09 -9.76
CA MET A 402 -12.96 -17.35 -10.52
C MET A 402 -13.67 -18.44 -9.73
N THR A 403 -14.22 -19.44 -10.40
CA THR A 403 -15.05 -20.47 -9.78
C THR A 403 -14.58 -21.86 -10.13
N PHE A 404 -14.48 -22.74 -9.13
CA PHE A 404 -14.20 -24.15 -9.34
C PHE A 404 -14.73 -24.99 -8.18
N ASP A 405 -15.38 -26.11 -8.46
CA ASP A 405 -15.89 -27.09 -7.48
C ASP A 405 -16.68 -26.46 -6.31
N GLY A 406 -17.57 -25.50 -6.62
CA GLY A 406 -18.40 -24.79 -5.62
C GLY A 406 -17.69 -23.70 -4.84
N HIS A 407 -16.38 -23.50 -5.08
CA HIS A 407 -15.59 -22.40 -4.53
C HIS A 407 -15.60 -21.19 -5.46
N LYS A 408 -15.53 -20.01 -4.86
CA LYS A 408 -15.20 -18.74 -5.54
C LYS A 408 -13.87 -18.25 -4.99
N VAL A 409 -12.89 -18.04 -5.85
CA VAL A 409 -11.57 -17.62 -5.43
C VAL A 409 -11.25 -16.20 -5.91
N ALA A 410 -10.68 -15.40 -4.98
CA ALA A 410 -10.03 -14.15 -5.33
C ALA A 410 -8.59 -14.44 -5.73
N VAL A 411 -8.14 -13.89 -6.86
CA VAL A 411 -6.75 -14.07 -7.30
C VAL A 411 -6.11 -12.69 -7.52
N PRO A 412 -5.81 -11.92 -6.46
CA PRO A 412 -5.06 -10.67 -6.61
C PRO A 412 -3.65 -10.94 -7.08
N ILE A 413 -3.22 -10.18 -8.11
CA ILE A 413 -1.91 -10.32 -8.74
C ILE A 413 -0.95 -9.32 -8.12
N CYS A 414 0.09 -9.82 -7.43
CA CYS A 414 1.23 -9.04 -6.93
C CYS A 414 0.80 -7.77 -6.16
N TYR A 415 1.10 -6.61 -6.71
CA TYR A 415 0.81 -5.29 -6.14
C TYR A 415 -0.67 -5.08 -5.75
N GLU A 416 -1.62 -5.76 -6.39
CA GLU A 416 -3.04 -5.69 -6.05
C GLU A 416 -3.31 -6.08 -4.58
N SER A 417 -2.50 -6.98 -4.01
CA SER A 417 -2.64 -7.43 -2.63
C SER A 417 -2.34 -6.33 -1.59
N ALA A 418 -1.69 -5.23 -1.98
CA ALA A 418 -1.50 -4.07 -1.12
C ALA A 418 -2.78 -3.21 -0.95
N PHE A 419 -3.79 -3.41 -1.83
CA PHE A 419 -5.02 -2.61 -1.88
C PHE A 419 -6.14 -3.31 -1.10
N GLY A 420 -6.34 -2.93 0.18
CA GLY A 420 -7.30 -3.59 1.06
C GLY A 420 -8.72 -3.62 0.52
N GLU A 421 -9.27 -2.47 0.11
CA GLU A 421 -10.61 -2.38 -0.44
C GLU A 421 -10.77 -3.16 -1.75
N TYR A 422 -9.74 -3.15 -2.61
CA TYR A 422 -9.77 -3.92 -3.85
C TYR A 422 -9.83 -5.43 -3.57
N VAL A 423 -9.00 -5.95 -2.65
CA VAL A 423 -9.07 -7.35 -2.23
C VAL A 423 -10.42 -7.65 -1.56
N GLY A 424 -10.94 -6.75 -0.73
CA GLY A 424 -12.27 -6.87 -0.13
C GLY A 424 -13.40 -6.97 -1.15
N SER A 425 -13.26 -6.32 -2.31
CA SER A 425 -14.26 -6.35 -3.37
C SER A 425 -14.48 -7.75 -3.98
N PHE A 426 -13.45 -8.60 -4.01
CA PHE A 426 -13.61 -10.02 -4.41
C PHE A 426 -14.41 -10.78 -3.35
N CYS A 427 -14.13 -10.53 -2.05
CA CYS A 427 -14.84 -11.18 -0.95
C CYS A 427 -16.31 -10.72 -0.90
N ALA A 428 -16.59 -9.46 -1.20
CA ALA A 428 -17.95 -8.96 -1.35
C ALA A 428 -18.70 -9.61 -2.53
N LYS A 429 -17.99 -10.04 -3.58
CA LYS A 429 -18.52 -10.81 -4.72
C LYS A 429 -18.59 -12.32 -4.43
N GLY A 430 -18.28 -12.74 -3.18
CA GLY A 430 -18.45 -14.09 -2.66
C GLY A 430 -17.20 -14.97 -2.72
N ALA A 431 -15.99 -14.41 -2.90
CA ALA A 431 -14.76 -15.19 -2.80
C ALA A 431 -14.63 -15.77 -1.39
N ASP A 432 -14.39 -17.07 -1.28
CA ASP A 432 -14.25 -17.83 -0.03
C ASP A 432 -12.78 -18.11 0.34
N LEU A 433 -11.87 -18.01 -0.62
CA LEU A 433 -10.41 -18.08 -0.46
C LEU A 433 -9.73 -16.95 -1.26
N ILE A 434 -8.52 -16.59 -0.84
CA ILE A 434 -7.69 -15.60 -1.54
C ILE A 434 -6.38 -16.28 -1.98
N PHE A 435 -6.07 -16.23 -3.27
CA PHE A 435 -4.83 -16.74 -3.85
C PHE A 435 -3.99 -15.57 -4.37
N VAL A 436 -2.98 -15.15 -3.62
CA VAL A 436 -2.05 -14.09 -4.04
C VAL A 436 -0.98 -14.72 -4.93
N ILE A 437 -0.92 -14.30 -6.17
CA ILE A 437 0.14 -14.71 -7.10
C ILE A 437 1.08 -13.53 -7.35
N THR A 438 2.40 -13.71 -7.20
CA THR A 438 3.35 -12.59 -7.24
C THR A 438 4.71 -13.00 -7.80
N ASN A 439 5.48 -12.00 -8.24
CA ASN A 439 6.89 -12.13 -8.59
C ASN A 439 7.71 -11.08 -7.84
N ASP A 440 8.10 -11.41 -6.61
CA ASP A 440 8.85 -10.52 -5.74
C ASP A 440 10.37 -10.51 -6.04
N GLY A 441 10.84 -11.33 -7.00
CA GLY A 441 12.25 -11.48 -7.34
C GLY A 441 12.92 -10.22 -7.89
N TRP A 442 12.13 -9.29 -8.44
CA TRP A 442 12.59 -8.00 -8.94
C TRP A 442 13.32 -7.15 -7.90
N TRP A 443 13.05 -7.37 -6.61
CA TRP A 443 13.59 -6.56 -5.52
C TRP A 443 14.86 -7.16 -4.90
N GLY A 444 15.25 -8.38 -5.28
CA GLY A 444 16.36 -9.11 -4.66
C GLY A 444 16.10 -9.45 -3.19
N ASP A 445 17.10 -9.93 -2.45
CA ASP A 445 16.96 -10.20 -1.01
C ASP A 445 16.97 -8.89 -0.19
N THR A 446 15.85 -8.20 -0.23
CA THR A 446 15.63 -6.90 0.41
C THR A 446 14.40 -6.92 1.32
N PRO A 447 14.15 -5.84 2.07
CA PRO A 447 12.90 -5.70 2.82
C PRO A 447 11.62 -5.72 1.96
N GLY A 448 11.71 -5.44 0.65
CA GLY A 448 10.55 -5.29 -0.23
C GLY A 448 9.62 -6.50 -0.23
N TYR A 449 10.14 -7.67 -0.59
CA TYR A 449 9.35 -8.90 -0.62
C TYR A 449 8.87 -9.34 0.78
N LYS A 450 9.65 -9.02 1.82
CA LYS A 450 9.28 -9.31 3.21
C LYS A 450 8.08 -8.45 3.63
N GLN A 451 8.09 -7.14 3.33
CA GLN A 451 6.97 -6.23 3.60
C GLN A 451 5.72 -6.66 2.83
N HIS A 452 5.89 -7.04 1.55
CA HIS A 452 4.79 -7.49 0.73
C HIS A 452 4.15 -8.79 1.26
N PHE A 453 4.97 -9.73 1.75
CA PHE A 453 4.49 -10.95 2.41
C PHE A 453 3.68 -10.62 3.67
N GLU A 454 4.18 -9.71 4.53
CA GLU A 454 3.53 -9.28 5.75
C GLU A 454 2.15 -8.66 5.50
N PHE A 455 1.95 -7.90 4.41
CA PHE A 455 0.66 -7.30 4.09
C PHE A 455 -0.44 -8.33 3.83
N SER A 456 -0.11 -9.54 3.42
CA SER A 456 -1.07 -10.64 3.28
C SER A 456 -1.79 -10.96 4.60
N LYS A 457 -1.11 -10.81 5.75
CA LYS A 457 -1.71 -11.01 7.08
C LYS A 457 -2.89 -10.07 7.33
N LEU A 458 -2.75 -8.81 6.92
CA LEU A 458 -3.83 -7.82 7.06
C LEU A 458 -5.00 -8.13 6.14
N ARG A 459 -4.73 -8.57 4.90
CA ARG A 459 -5.77 -9.00 3.96
C ARG A 459 -6.58 -10.18 4.51
N ALA A 460 -5.92 -11.12 5.19
CA ALA A 460 -6.60 -12.23 5.84
C ALA A 460 -7.56 -11.75 6.94
N ILE A 461 -7.11 -10.84 7.82
CA ILE A 461 -7.91 -10.29 8.92
C ILE A 461 -9.09 -9.47 8.40
N GLU A 462 -8.83 -8.54 7.48
CA GLU A 462 -9.85 -7.64 6.90
C GLU A 462 -11.02 -8.41 6.29
N ASN A 463 -10.73 -9.54 5.69
CA ASN A 463 -11.71 -10.31 4.93
C ASN A 463 -12.15 -11.60 5.64
N ARG A 464 -11.52 -11.98 6.74
CA ARG A 464 -11.67 -13.31 7.39
C ARG A 464 -11.58 -14.44 6.36
N ARG A 465 -10.50 -14.40 5.56
CA ARG A 465 -10.20 -15.39 4.53
C ARG A 465 -8.83 -16.00 4.78
N CYS A 466 -8.73 -17.31 4.60
CA CYS A 466 -7.44 -17.94 4.45
C CYS A 466 -6.80 -17.50 3.14
N ILE A 467 -5.47 -17.35 3.15
CA ILE A 467 -4.70 -16.94 1.98
C ILE A 467 -3.70 -18.03 1.61
N ALA A 468 -3.67 -18.40 0.34
CA ALA A 468 -2.56 -19.11 -0.28
C ALA A 468 -1.79 -18.11 -1.16
N ARG A 469 -0.53 -17.84 -0.80
CA ARG A 469 0.34 -16.92 -1.53
C ARG A 469 1.42 -17.72 -2.24
N SER A 470 1.50 -17.58 -3.56
CA SER A 470 2.59 -18.10 -4.38
C SER A 470 3.44 -16.95 -4.89
N ALA A 471 4.72 -16.99 -4.59
CA ALA A 471 5.75 -16.10 -5.12
C ALA A 471 6.69 -16.89 -6.05
N ASN A 472 7.18 -16.25 -7.11
CA ASN A 472 8.15 -16.89 -7.99
C ASN A 472 9.46 -17.26 -7.24
N THR A 473 10.16 -16.24 -6.72
CA THR A 473 11.44 -16.38 -5.98
C THR A 473 11.37 -15.82 -4.57
N GLY A 474 10.25 -15.18 -4.19
CA GLY A 474 10.05 -14.49 -2.92
C GLY A 474 9.77 -15.43 -1.76
N ARG A 475 8.74 -15.13 -0.97
CA ARG A 475 8.19 -16.03 0.04
C ARG A 475 6.79 -16.43 -0.36
N SER A 476 6.59 -17.72 -0.54
CA SER A 476 5.27 -18.33 -0.64
C SER A 476 4.79 -18.75 0.73
N GLY A 477 3.48 -18.89 0.94
CA GLY A 477 2.99 -19.29 2.24
C GLY A 477 1.48 -19.33 2.37
N PHE A 478 1.03 -19.89 3.49
CA PHE A 478 -0.37 -19.96 3.86
C PHE A 478 -0.63 -19.10 5.10
N PHE A 479 -1.76 -18.42 5.10
CA PHE A 479 -2.21 -17.59 6.22
C PHE A 479 -3.62 -18.01 6.62
N ASN A 480 -3.86 -18.09 7.93
CA ASN A 480 -5.20 -18.30 8.46
C ASN A 480 -6.03 -17.00 8.50
N GLN A 481 -7.29 -17.09 8.87
CA GLN A 481 -8.24 -15.96 8.89
C GLN A 481 -7.91 -14.88 9.92
N ARG A 482 -7.06 -15.15 10.91
CA ARG A 482 -6.58 -14.16 11.89
C ARG A 482 -5.18 -13.62 11.58
N GLY A 483 -4.62 -14.01 10.44
CA GLY A 483 -3.35 -13.48 9.93
C GLY A 483 -2.10 -14.20 10.39
N ASP A 484 -2.20 -15.39 10.99
CA ASP A 484 -1.02 -16.20 11.32
C ASP A 484 -0.48 -16.88 10.07
N VAL A 485 0.84 -16.98 9.98
CA VAL A 485 1.52 -17.78 8.96
C VAL A 485 1.49 -19.25 9.37
N LEU A 486 0.79 -20.08 8.61
CA LEU A 486 0.70 -21.53 8.87
C LEU A 486 1.94 -22.25 8.37
N GLN A 487 2.38 -21.90 7.17
CA GLN A 487 3.55 -22.43 6.49
C GLN A 487 4.17 -21.36 5.57
N GLN A 488 5.48 -21.42 5.34
CA GLN A 488 6.16 -20.56 4.36
C GLN A 488 7.39 -21.24 3.77
N THR A 489 7.72 -20.87 2.53
CA THR A 489 8.92 -21.29 1.82
C THR A 489 10.10 -20.36 2.17
N LYS A 490 11.30 -20.74 1.74
CA LYS A 490 12.49 -19.89 1.82
C LYS A 490 12.63 -19.05 0.55
N TYR A 491 13.31 -17.92 0.68
CA TYR A 491 13.63 -17.04 -0.43
C TYR A 491 14.63 -17.71 -1.37
N TRP A 492 14.38 -17.64 -2.68
CA TRP A 492 15.25 -18.10 -3.77
C TRP A 492 15.54 -19.61 -3.75
N GLU A 493 14.61 -20.42 -3.27
CA GLU A 493 14.65 -21.88 -3.33
C GLU A 493 13.40 -22.41 -4.04
N PRO A 494 13.51 -23.36 -5.01
CA PRO A 494 12.35 -24.03 -5.58
C PRO A 494 11.68 -24.90 -4.51
N ASP A 495 10.38 -24.76 -4.32
CA ASP A 495 9.64 -25.48 -3.27
C ASP A 495 8.16 -25.59 -3.60
N ALA A 496 7.50 -26.55 -2.98
CA ALA A 496 6.03 -26.62 -2.94
C ALA A 496 5.57 -27.04 -1.54
N ILE A 497 4.57 -26.34 -1.05
CA ILE A 497 3.99 -26.59 0.27
C ILE A 497 2.48 -26.83 0.14
N LYS A 498 1.91 -27.57 1.10
CA LYS A 498 0.49 -27.93 1.11
C LYS A 498 -0.15 -27.65 2.45
N ALA A 499 -1.38 -27.13 2.44
CA ALA A 499 -2.18 -26.94 3.63
C ALA A 499 -3.67 -27.17 3.35
N THR A 500 -4.41 -27.52 4.39
CA THR A 500 -5.88 -27.48 4.40
C THR A 500 -6.31 -26.13 4.94
N LEU A 501 -7.01 -25.35 4.13
CA LEU A 501 -7.51 -24.03 4.44
C LEU A 501 -9.02 -24.05 4.68
N LYS A 502 -9.53 -23.19 5.56
CA LYS A 502 -10.96 -22.99 5.76
C LYS A 502 -11.51 -21.97 4.75
N ALA A 503 -12.31 -22.45 3.80
CA ALA A 503 -13.01 -21.61 2.83
C ALA A 503 -14.25 -20.97 3.48
N ASN A 504 -14.16 -19.66 3.78
CA ASN A 504 -15.19 -18.92 4.49
C ASN A 504 -16.01 -18.07 3.52
N LYS A 505 -17.34 -18.13 3.60
CA LYS A 505 -18.26 -17.38 2.73
C LYS A 505 -18.85 -16.12 3.38
N GLU A 506 -18.64 -15.92 4.70
CA GLU A 506 -19.17 -14.76 5.40
C GLU A 506 -18.44 -13.47 4.98
N VAL A 507 -19.20 -12.43 4.68
CA VAL A 507 -18.64 -11.14 4.24
C VAL A 507 -18.46 -10.22 5.44
N THR A 508 -17.22 -9.80 5.69
CA THR A 508 -16.91 -8.87 6.79
C THR A 508 -17.51 -7.49 6.54
N PHE A 509 -17.66 -6.70 7.61
CA PHE A 509 -18.13 -5.33 7.50
C PHE A 509 -17.22 -4.49 6.59
N TYR A 510 -15.88 -4.66 6.70
CA TYR A 510 -14.94 -3.97 5.83
C TYR A 510 -15.08 -4.38 4.37
N ALA A 511 -15.14 -5.67 4.06
CA ALA A 511 -15.30 -6.14 2.68
C ALA A 511 -16.58 -5.57 2.02
N LYS A 512 -17.65 -5.39 2.80
CA LYS A 512 -18.92 -4.83 2.33
C LYS A 512 -18.88 -3.31 2.12
N ASN A 513 -18.20 -2.56 3.01
CA ASN A 513 -18.28 -1.10 3.05
C ASN A 513 -17.00 -0.40 2.56
N GLY A 514 -15.89 -1.14 2.39
CA GLY A 514 -14.59 -0.60 1.96
C GLY A 514 -14.02 0.44 2.93
N ASP A 515 -13.23 1.37 2.42
CA ASP A 515 -12.53 2.41 3.18
C ASP A 515 -13.44 3.58 3.59
N TYR A 516 -14.58 3.28 4.22
CA TYR A 516 -15.60 4.27 4.60
C TYR A 516 -15.07 5.35 5.55
N LEU A 517 -14.14 5.01 6.45
CA LEU A 517 -13.51 5.98 7.36
C LEU A 517 -12.74 7.06 6.59
N SER A 518 -11.97 6.65 5.59
CA SER A 518 -11.22 7.57 4.73
C SER A 518 -12.14 8.39 3.85
N ARG A 519 -13.28 7.84 3.38
CA ARG A 519 -14.29 8.61 2.65
C ARG A 519 -14.91 9.70 3.53
N ILE A 520 -15.25 9.38 4.79
CA ILE A 520 -15.70 10.40 5.76
C ILE A 520 -14.63 11.47 5.95
N ALA A 521 -13.36 11.08 6.07
CA ALA A 521 -12.25 12.02 6.21
C ALA A 521 -12.12 12.99 5.02
N VAL A 522 -12.39 12.53 3.80
CA VAL A 522 -12.43 13.40 2.60
C VAL A 522 -13.47 14.50 2.74
N TYR A 523 -14.71 14.16 3.15
CA TYR A 523 -15.76 15.17 3.35
C TYR A 523 -15.38 16.18 4.45
N VAL A 524 -14.83 15.71 5.56
CA VAL A 524 -14.36 16.59 6.65
C VAL A 524 -13.21 17.48 6.18
N THR A 525 -12.27 16.95 5.40
CA THR A 525 -11.16 17.72 4.80
C THR A 525 -11.69 18.83 3.91
N PHE A 526 -12.68 18.53 3.07
CA PHE A 526 -13.30 19.52 2.19
C PHE A 526 -13.95 20.67 2.99
N VAL A 527 -14.70 20.35 4.04
CA VAL A 527 -15.31 21.37 4.94
C VAL A 527 -14.24 22.23 5.61
N LEU A 528 -13.14 21.61 6.07
CA LEU A 528 -12.02 22.34 6.69
C LEU A 528 -11.32 23.27 5.71
N LEU A 529 -11.11 22.84 4.46
CA LEU A 529 -10.52 23.66 3.40
C LEU A 529 -11.41 24.86 3.06
N ILE A 530 -12.72 24.66 2.92
CA ILE A 530 -13.67 25.77 2.69
C ILE A 530 -13.62 26.75 3.88
N THR A 531 -13.61 26.24 5.11
CA THR A 531 -13.53 27.06 6.32
C THR A 531 -12.24 27.87 6.36
N TRP A 532 -11.11 27.26 6.01
CA TRP A 532 -9.82 27.95 5.93
C TRP A 532 -9.83 29.05 4.85
N ILE A 533 -10.37 28.78 3.67
CA ILE A 533 -10.51 29.74 2.56
C ILE A 533 -11.39 30.92 3.01
N ALA A 534 -12.58 30.64 3.54
CA ALA A 534 -13.53 31.67 4.00
C ALA A 534 -12.93 32.58 5.06
N LYS A 535 -12.28 32.02 6.09
CA LYS A 535 -11.60 32.81 7.11
C LYS A 535 -10.45 33.65 6.53
N SER A 536 -9.72 33.13 5.55
CA SER A 536 -8.65 33.85 4.88
C SER A 536 -9.17 35.08 4.12
N PHE A 537 -10.30 34.97 3.41
CA PHE A 537 -10.95 36.10 2.75
C PHE A 537 -11.48 37.13 3.73
N LEU A 538 -12.12 36.72 4.83
CA LEU A 538 -12.63 37.63 5.85
C LEU A 538 -11.53 38.47 6.49
N ASP A 539 -10.36 37.88 6.74
CA ASP A 539 -9.23 38.61 7.31
C ASP A 539 -8.58 39.59 6.32
N LEU A 540 -8.52 39.23 5.03
CA LEU A 540 -8.10 40.18 3.98
C LEU A 540 -9.04 41.38 3.91
N GLY A 541 -10.36 41.17 4.05
CA GLY A 541 -11.37 42.23 4.11
C GLY A 541 -11.18 43.16 5.31
N LYS A 542 -10.91 42.60 6.51
CA LYS A 542 -10.64 43.39 7.73
C LYS A 542 -9.36 44.22 7.60
N ASN A 543 -8.29 43.65 7.09
CA ASN A 543 -7.01 44.35 6.90
C ASN A 543 -7.12 45.50 5.90
N ARG A 544 -7.87 45.32 4.78
CA ARG A 544 -8.15 46.39 3.80
C ARG A 544 -8.95 47.56 4.44
N LYS A 545 -9.94 47.25 5.30
CA LYS A 545 -10.70 48.30 6.02
C LYS A 545 -9.80 49.05 7.02
N ALA A 546 -8.96 48.34 7.78
CA ALA A 546 -8.04 48.97 8.74
C ALA A 546 -7.03 49.91 8.04
N THR A 547 -6.47 49.49 6.92
CA THR A 547 -5.53 50.30 6.12
C THR A 547 -6.21 51.57 5.58
N LYS A 548 -7.45 51.45 5.04
CA LYS A 548 -8.22 52.63 4.57
C LYS A 548 -8.53 53.63 5.70
N THR A 549 -8.84 53.15 6.91
CA THR A 549 -9.14 54.00 8.07
C THR A 549 -7.90 54.73 8.54
N THR A 550 -6.72 54.11 8.52
CA THR A 550 -5.44 54.69 8.92
C THR A 550 -4.97 55.75 7.91
N THR A 551 -5.19 55.54 6.62
CA THR A 551 -4.87 56.51 5.57
C THR A 551 -5.79 57.73 5.60
N ARG A 552 -7.06 57.54 6.01
CA ARG A 552 -8.05 58.63 6.14
C ARG A 552 -7.81 59.51 7.39
N LYS A 553 -7.14 58.96 8.44
CA LYS A 553 -6.74 59.71 9.64
C LYS A 553 -5.43 60.48 9.47
N LYS A 554 -4.65 60.20 8.43
CA LYS A 554 -3.39 60.91 8.10
C LYS A 554 -3.55 62.01 7.06
N ARG A 555 -4.74 62.19 6.48
CA ARG A 555 -5.17 63.35 5.69
C ARG A 555 -6.06 64.22 6.56
#